data_b68fd54e7c658d72a7bc3c07bff46019
#
_entry.id   b68fd54e7c658d72a7bc3c07bff46019
#
_cell.length_a   1.000
_cell.length_b   1.000
_cell.length_c   1.000
_cell.angle_alpha   90.00
_cell.angle_beta   90.00
_cell.angle_gamma   90.00
#
_symmetry.space_group_name_H-M   'P 1'
#
loop_
_entity.id
_entity.type
_entity.pdbx_description
1 polymer ?
#
loop_
_entity_poly.entity_id
_entity_poly.type
_entity_poly.pdbx_seq_one_letter_code
_entity_poly.pdbx_strand_id
1 'polypeptide(L)'
;MLMTIVVELKDQPGQLLKALEPISRLGGNIVSVYHQRDKITPLKRIPVEITIQIDEKKVENLIEAIRRNGVVIRSCNEVRLTATTSLLLIGHIIHTDLGDTINRIDSTGFAEVIDIHISMPQLRSPSTAMVTISATNEEKLKKAIEMLKDICREKDITVIEPLELQ
;
A
#
# COMPACT_ATOMS: atom_id res chain seq x y z
N MET A 1 -3.19 0.84 -12.77
CA MET A 1 -2.20 -0.09 -12.19
C MET A 1 -1.53 0.54 -10.97
N LEU A 2 -1.05 -0.26 -10.05
CA LEU A 2 -0.22 0.17 -8.93
C LEU A 2 1.25 -0.01 -9.34
N MET A 3 2.08 1.01 -9.14
CA MET A 3 3.49 0.96 -9.49
C MET A 3 4.37 1.70 -8.49
N THR A 4 5.61 1.27 -8.35
CA THR A 4 6.62 1.92 -7.52
C THR A 4 7.73 2.48 -8.40
N ILE A 5 8.01 3.76 -8.22
CA ILE A 5 9.11 4.47 -8.87
C ILE A 5 10.14 4.81 -7.80
N VAL A 6 11.39 4.42 -8.00
CA VAL A 6 12.50 4.87 -7.17
C VAL A 6 13.26 5.95 -7.91
N VAL A 7 13.27 7.14 -7.34
CA VAL A 7 14.00 8.30 -7.88
C VAL A 7 15.16 8.67 -6.97
N GLU A 8 16.20 9.29 -7.55
CA GLU A 8 17.32 9.85 -6.79
C GLU A 8 17.25 11.37 -6.83
N LEU A 9 17.11 11.99 -5.67
CA LEU A 9 17.00 13.43 -5.51
C LEU A 9 18.23 14.03 -4.84
N LYS A 10 18.59 15.27 -5.17
CA LYS A 10 19.55 16.04 -4.41
C LYS A 10 18.94 16.40 -3.05
N ASP A 11 19.74 16.43 -1.98
CA ASP A 11 19.26 16.86 -0.66
C ASP A 11 19.14 18.38 -0.61
N GLN A 12 18.11 18.90 -1.26
CA GLN A 12 17.82 20.34 -1.37
C GLN A 12 16.31 20.56 -1.33
N PRO A 13 15.84 21.68 -0.77
CA PRO A 13 14.42 22.05 -0.80
C PRO A 13 13.85 22.04 -2.23
N GLY A 14 12.61 21.59 -2.38
CA GLY A 14 11.87 21.58 -3.64
C GLY A 14 12.20 20.43 -4.60
N GLN A 15 13.21 19.60 -4.33
CA GLN A 15 13.56 18.49 -5.23
C GLN A 15 12.46 17.41 -5.29
N LEU A 16 11.84 17.10 -4.14
CA LEU A 16 10.73 16.15 -4.11
C LEU A 16 9.55 16.64 -4.96
N LEU A 17 9.25 17.94 -4.94
CA LEU A 17 8.16 18.51 -5.75
C LEU A 17 8.35 18.25 -7.23
N LYS A 18 9.59 18.29 -7.75
CA LYS A 18 9.89 18.00 -9.16
C LYS A 18 9.52 16.57 -9.57
N ALA A 19 9.55 15.62 -8.63
CA ALA A 19 9.15 14.25 -8.87
C ALA A 19 7.63 14.06 -8.74
N LEU A 20 6.99 14.76 -7.79
CA LEU A 20 5.58 14.59 -7.49
C LEU A 20 4.65 15.37 -8.45
N GLU A 21 5.07 16.54 -8.93
CA GLU A 21 4.27 17.37 -9.84
C GLU A 21 3.82 16.64 -11.12
N PRO A 22 4.70 15.92 -11.86
CA PRO A 22 4.27 15.15 -13.03
C PRO A 22 3.24 14.09 -12.72
N ILE A 23 3.34 13.44 -11.56
CA ILE A 23 2.39 12.41 -11.11
C ILE A 23 1.00 13.01 -10.99
N SER A 24 0.88 14.11 -10.25
CA SER A 24 -0.39 14.81 -10.05
C SER A 24 -0.97 15.32 -11.37
N ARG A 25 -0.14 15.95 -12.22
CA ARG A 25 -0.57 16.52 -13.51
C ARG A 25 -1.10 15.48 -14.48
N LEU A 26 -0.58 14.24 -14.44
CA LEU A 26 -1.05 13.14 -15.29
C LEU A 26 -2.19 12.34 -14.66
N GLY A 27 -2.68 12.77 -13.48
CA GLY A 27 -3.81 12.15 -12.78
C GLY A 27 -3.43 10.87 -12.05
N GLY A 28 -2.15 10.70 -11.69
CA GLY A 28 -1.69 9.63 -10.81
C GLY A 28 -2.04 9.95 -9.36
N ASN A 29 -2.54 8.96 -8.63
CA ASN A 29 -2.78 9.04 -7.20
C ASN A 29 -1.55 8.54 -6.44
N ILE A 30 -1.01 9.37 -5.52
CA ILE A 30 0.15 9.01 -4.72
C ILE A 30 -0.35 8.20 -3.52
N VAL A 31 0.08 6.95 -3.41
CA VAL A 31 -0.28 6.03 -2.33
C VAL A 31 0.70 6.17 -1.17
N SER A 32 2.00 6.18 -1.46
CA SER A 32 3.04 6.38 -0.44
C SER A 32 4.27 7.06 -1.01
N VAL A 33 5.00 7.76 -0.14
CA VAL A 33 6.31 8.34 -0.44
C VAL A 33 7.25 7.98 0.72
N TYR A 34 8.29 7.21 0.42
CA TYR A 34 9.30 6.82 1.40
C TYR A 34 10.65 7.47 1.07
N HIS A 35 11.05 8.41 1.88
CA HIS A 35 12.28 9.19 1.73
C HIS A 35 13.42 8.51 2.52
N GLN A 36 14.32 7.79 1.83
CA GLN A 36 15.37 6.98 2.44
C GLN A 36 16.63 7.83 2.75
N ARG A 37 16.52 8.74 3.74
CA ARG A 37 17.63 9.63 4.11
C ARG A 37 18.84 8.92 4.73
N ASP A 38 18.65 7.72 5.24
CA ASP A 38 19.70 6.85 5.76
C ASP A 38 20.55 6.18 4.66
N LYS A 39 20.06 6.19 3.42
CA LYS A 39 20.71 5.58 2.25
C LYS A 39 21.21 6.60 1.23
N ILE A 40 21.99 7.56 1.67
CA ILE A 40 22.60 8.56 0.76
C ILE A 40 23.55 7.83 -0.20
N THR A 41 23.38 8.08 -1.51
CA THR A 41 24.26 7.52 -2.54
C THR A 41 25.64 8.19 -2.53
N PRO A 42 26.69 7.56 -3.13
CA PRO A 42 28.02 8.17 -3.26
C PRO A 42 27.99 9.54 -3.96
N LEU A 43 26.98 9.81 -4.80
CA LEU A 43 26.76 11.10 -5.46
C LEU A 43 25.99 12.11 -4.58
N LYS A 44 25.86 11.87 -3.28
CA LYS A 44 25.10 12.71 -2.33
C LYS A 44 23.64 12.91 -2.76
N ARG A 45 23.03 11.87 -3.30
CA ARG A 45 21.60 11.84 -3.66
C ARG A 45 20.85 10.93 -2.68
N ILE A 46 19.61 11.28 -2.43
CA ILE A 46 18.72 10.54 -1.54
C ILE A 46 17.76 9.73 -2.40
N PRO A 47 17.68 8.40 -2.22
CA PRO A 47 16.65 7.59 -2.85
C PRO A 47 15.29 7.92 -2.25
N VAL A 48 14.30 8.10 -3.12
CA VAL A 48 12.90 8.27 -2.74
C VAL A 48 12.08 7.26 -3.49
N GLU A 49 11.39 6.42 -2.75
CA GLU A 49 10.46 5.44 -3.27
C GLU A 49 9.05 6.04 -3.26
N ILE A 50 8.40 6.07 -4.42
CA ILE A 50 7.07 6.64 -4.61
C ILE A 50 6.18 5.55 -5.17
N THR A 51 5.17 5.15 -4.40
CA THR A 51 4.13 4.23 -4.87
C THR A 51 2.94 5.03 -5.33
N ILE A 52 2.49 4.75 -6.54
CA ILE A 52 1.40 5.47 -7.21
C ILE A 52 0.42 4.51 -7.86
N GLN A 53 -0.83 4.96 -7.92
CA GLN A 53 -1.86 4.35 -8.73
C GLN A 53 -2.09 5.23 -9.96
N ILE A 54 -1.90 4.67 -11.17
CA ILE A 54 -2.00 5.40 -12.44
C ILE A 54 -2.54 4.49 -13.54
N ASP A 55 -3.13 5.09 -14.58
CA ASP A 55 -3.49 4.37 -15.80
C ASP A 55 -2.22 3.90 -16.54
N GLU A 56 -2.20 2.62 -16.92
CA GLU A 56 -1.08 2.00 -17.64
C GLU A 56 -0.66 2.78 -18.89
N LYS A 57 -1.63 3.31 -19.63
CA LYS A 57 -1.41 4.11 -20.84
C LYS A 57 -0.66 5.43 -20.60
N LYS A 58 -0.62 5.89 -19.35
CA LYS A 58 0.05 7.15 -18.97
C LYS A 58 1.44 6.95 -18.39
N VAL A 59 1.86 5.70 -18.14
CA VAL A 59 3.13 5.38 -17.46
C VAL A 59 4.34 5.92 -18.25
N GLU A 60 4.40 5.68 -19.54
CA GLU A 60 5.50 6.17 -20.38
C GLU A 60 5.61 7.70 -20.35
N ASN A 61 4.47 8.39 -20.49
CA ASN A 61 4.40 9.85 -20.42
C ASN A 61 4.83 10.38 -19.05
N LEU A 62 4.52 9.64 -17.97
CA LEU A 62 4.93 9.97 -16.62
C LEU A 62 6.45 9.86 -16.45
N ILE A 63 7.03 8.75 -16.90
CA ILE A 63 8.48 8.53 -16.84
C ILE A 63 9.23 9.64 -17.58
N GLU A 64 8.78 9.99 -18.78
CA GLU A 64 9.36 11.08 -19.55
C GLU A 64 9.22 12.44 -18.86
N ALA A 65 8.05 12.73 -18.28
CA ALA A 65 7.81 13.99 -17.58
C ALA A 65 8.70 14.14 -16.34
N ILE A 66 8.88 13.06 -15.56
CA ILE A 66 9.78 13.05 -14.40
C ILE A 66 11.24 13.30 -14.85
N ARG A 67 11.68 12.66 -15.93
CA ARG A 67 13.03 12.84 -16.48
C ARG A 67 13.23 14.27 -16.99
N ARG A 68 12.24 14.87 -17.66
CA ARG A 68 12.29 16.27 -18.15
C ARG A 68 12.43 17.26 -17.00
N ASN A 69 11.91 16.96 -15.81
CA ASN A 69 12.11 17.77 -14.62
C ASN A 69 13.51 17.60 -13.99
N GLY A 70 14.42 16.86 -14.63
CA GLY A 70 15.79 16.64 -14.17
C GLY A 70 15.91 15.64 -13.02
N VAL A 71 14.89 14.81 -12.81
CA VAL A 71 14.87 13.77 -11.77
C VAL A 71 15.42 12.47 -12.36
N VAL A 72 16.37 11.85 -11.66
CA VAL A 72 16.94 10.56 -12.04
C VAL A 72 16.05 9.43 -11.54
N ILE A 73 15.56 8.61 -12.45
CA ILE A 73 14.78 7.39 -12.13
C ILE A 73 15.76 6.22 -12.04
N ARG A 74 15.82 5.57 -10.89
CA ARG A 74 16.65 4.38 -10.65
C ARG A 74 15.94 3.09 -11.06
N SER A 75 14.66 2.98 -10.71
CA SER A 75 13.82 1.84 -11.10
C SER A 75 12.36 2.26 -11.20
N CYS A 76 11.62 1.51 -12.00
CA CYS A 76 10.19 1.68 -12.19
C CYS A 76 9.60 0.28 -12.35
N ASN A 77 8.88 -0.19 -11.34
CA ASN A 77 8.38 -1.55 -11.28
C ASN A 77 6.88 -1.54 -11.04
N GLU A 78 6.16 -2.39 -11.75
CA GLU A 78 4.79 -2.73 -11.40
C GLU A 78 4.78 -3.41 -10.02
N VAL A 79 3.88 -2.96 -9.16
CA VAL A 79 3.66 -3.63 -7.88
C VAL A 79 2.76 -4.83 -8.15
N ARG A 80 3.31 -6.02 -8.08
CA ARG A 80 2.57 -7.27 -8.19
C ARG A 80 2.30 -7.81 -6.80
N LEU A 81 1.03 -8.07 -6.50
CA LEU A 81 0.61 -8.73 -5.27
C LEU A 81 0.77 -10.24 -5.48
N THR A 82 1.78 -10.84 -4.85
CA THR A 82 2.17 -12.24 -5.08
C THR A 82 1.90 -13.14 -3.89
N ALA A 83 1.74 -12.57 -2.70
CA ALA A 83 1.43 -13.29 -1.47
C ALA A 83 0.01 -12.95 -1.04
N THR A 84 -0.82 -13.96 -0.79
CA THR A 84 -2.24 -13.78 -0.43
C THR A 84 -2.62 -14.70 0.71
N THR A 85 -3.42 -14.20 1.63
CA THR A 85 -4.01 -14.99 2.72
C THR A 85 -5.41 -14.51 3.05
N SER A 86 -6.21 -15.41 3.62
CA SER A 86 -7.54 -15.08 4.15
C SER A 86 -7.55 -15.25 5.65
N LEU A 87 -8.14 -14.27 6.34
CA LEU A 87 -8.28 -14.26 7.80
C LEU A 87 -9.76 -14.23 8.16
N LEU A 88 -10.11 -14.85 9.27
CA LEU A 88 -11.46 -14.80 9.80
C LEU A 88 -11.53 -13.77 10.92
N LEU A 89 -12.46 -12.83 10.81
CA LEU A 89 -12.78 -11.83 11.80
C LEU A 89 -14.07 -12.20 12.53
N ILE A 90 -14.10 -12.07 13.84
CA ILE A 90 -15.30 -12.34 14.67
C ILE A 90 -15.53 -11.15 15.60
N GLY A 91 -16.73 -10.57 15.55
CA GLY A 91 -17.10 -9.44 16.39
C GLY A 91 -18.29 -8.67 15.83
N HIS A 92 -18.52 -7.48 16.37
CA HIS A 92 -19.57 -6.58 15.85
C HIS A 92 -19.11 -5.78 14.61
N ILE A 93 -18.63 -6.50 13.58
CA ILE A 93 -17.92 -5.95 12.42
C ILE A 93 -18.72 -4.83 11.74
N ILE A 94 -20.02 -5.00 11.59
CA ILE A 94 -20.89 -4.02 10.89
C ILE A 94 -21.05 -2.72 11.65
N HIS A 95 -20.92 -2.76 12.97
CA HIS A 95 -20.96 -1.56 13.81
C HIS A 95 -19.63 -0.84 13.94
N THR A 96 -18.56 -1.40 13.33
CA THR A 96 -17.25 -0.75 13.23
C THR A 96 -17.09 -0.08 11.87
N ASP A 97 -16.21 0.89 11.79
CA ASP A 97 -15.85 1.49 10.50
C ASP A 97 -14.96 0.52 9.70
N LEU A 98 -15.61 -0.31 8.87
CA LEU A 98 -14.93 -1.26 7.99
C LEU A 98 -14.14 -0.54 6.90
N GLY A 99 -14.66 0.60 6.41
CA GLY A 99 -13.98 1.44 5.43
C GLY A 99 -12.63 1.94 5.95
N ASP A 100 -12.56 2.38 7.21
CA ASP A 100 -11.30 2.74 7.87
C ASP A 100 -10.33 1.56 7.91
N THR A 101 -10.81 0.35 8.25
CA THR A 101 -9.97 -0.85 8.29
C THR A 101 -9.35 -1.15 6.94
N ILE A 102 -10.13 -1.13 5.86
CA ILE A 102 -9.67 -1.34 4.49
C ILE A 102 -8.67 -0.25 4.10
N ASN A 103 -9.04 1.02 4.27
CA ASN A 103 -8.21 2.15 3.88
C ASN A 103 -6.85 2.17 4.59
N ARG A 104 -6.79 1.76 5.85
CA ARG A 104 -5.52 1.68 6.60
C ARG A 104 -4.58 0.61 6.04
N ILE A 105 -5.10 -0.51 5.55
CA ILE A 105 -4.30 -1.55 4.88
C ILE A 105 -3.88 -1.08 3.48
N ASP A 106 -4.83 -0.64 2.67
CA ASP A 106 -4.60 -0.27 1.27
C ASP A 106 -3.65 0.93 1.14
N SER A 107 -3.72 1.89 2.08
CA SER A 107 -2.83 3.06 2.08
C SER A 107 -1.35 2.73 2.35
N THR A 108 -1.02 1.50 2.76
CA THR A 108 0.38 1.06 2.90
C THR A 108 1.12 1.00 1.56
N GLY A 109 0.40 0.80 0.46
CA GLY A 109 0.96 0.67 -0.90
C GLY A 109 1.70 -0.65 -1.15
N PHE A 110 1.77 -1.56 -0.18
CA PHE A 110 2.39 -2.88 -0.33
C PHE A 110 1.42 -4.04 -0.08
N ALA A 111 0.21 -3.76 0.41
CA ALA A 111 -0.85 -4.73 0.62
C ALA A 111 -2.22 -4.10 0.31
N GLU A 112 -3.16 -4.91 -0.10
CA GLU A 112 -4.54 -4.54 -0.40
C GLU A 112 -5.51 -5.57 0.14
N VAL A 113 -6.68 -5.11 0.58
CA VAL A 113 -7.82 -5.98 0.88
C VAL A 113 -8.55 -6.27 -0.43
N ILE A 114 -8.43 -7.49 -0.93
CA ILE A 114 -8.95 -7.87 -2.26
C ILE A 114 -10.33 -8.51 -2.22
N ASP A 115 -10.75 -9.00 -1.05
CA ASP A 115 -12.08 -9.59 -0.87
C ASP A 115 -12.53 -9.51 0.58
N ILE A 116 -13.85 -9.29 0.79
CA ILE A 116 -14.49 -9.36 2.09
C ILE A 116 -15.84 -10.04 1.96
N HIS A 117 -16.01 -11.10 2.71
CA HIS A 117 -17.28 -11.80 2.83
C HIS A 117 -17.79 -11.77 4.28
N ILE A 118 -18.97 -11.14 4.50
CA ILE A 118 -19.54 -10.98 5.83
C ILE A 118 -20.75 -11.87 5.99
N SER A 119 -20.81 -12.65 7.07
CA SER A 119 -21.96 -13.45 7.47
C SER A 119 -22.58 -12.89 8.75
N MET A 120 -23.88 -12.65 8.70
CA MET A 120 -24.68 -12.12 9.83
C MET A 120 -25.75 -13.13 10.23
N PRO A 121 -25.55 -13.88 11.31
CA PRO A 121 -26.56 -14.86 11.73
C PRO A 121 -27.84 -14.23 12.28
N GLN A 122 -27.73 -13.10 13.01
CA GLN A 122 -28.87 -12.37 13.62
C GLN A 122 -28.51 -10.90 13.88
N LEU A 123 -29.52 -10.02 13.95
CA LEU A 123 -29.38 -8.57 14.07
C LEU A 123 -28.58 -8.05 15.29
N ARG A 124 -28.42 -8.83 16.35
CA ARG A 124 -27.72 -8.44 17.59
C ARG A 124 -26.60 -9.41 17.98
N SER A 125 -26.32 -10.38 17.14
CA SER A 125 -25.25 -11.35 17.37
C SER A 125 -23.94 -10.87 16.73
N PRO A 126 -22.79 -11.29 17.25
CA PRO A 126 -21.52 -11.07 16.57
C PRO A 126 -21.59 -11.60 15.14
N SER A 127 -21.04 -10.84 14.21
CA SER A 127 -20.88 -11.24 12.82
C SER A 127 -19.50 -11.88 12.60
N THR A 128 -19.38 -12.62 11.51
CA THR A 128 -18.10 -13.13 11.05
C THR A 128 -17.79 -12.53 9.68
N ALA A 129 -16.54 -12.21 9.45
CA ALA A 129 -16.09 -11.79 8.12
C ALA A 129 -14.84 -12.57 7.73
N MET A 130 -14.81 -13.06 6.50
CA MET A 130 -13.59 -13.53 5.88
C MET A 130 -13.00 -12.37 5.08
N VAL A 131 -11.77 -12.00 5.42
CA VAL A 131 -11.04 -10.92 4.76
C VAL A 131 -9.84 -11.52 4.06
N THR A 132 -9.71 -11.27 2.75
CA THR A 132 -8.57 -11.71 1.97
C THR A 132 -7.65 -10.53 1.70
N ILE A 133 -6.39 -10.64 2.13
CA ILE A 133 -5.35 -9.65 1.93
C ILE A 133 -4.33 -10.20 0.94
N SER A 134 -3.93 -9.37 -0.01
CA SER A 134 -2.84 -9.64 -0.92
C SER A 134 -1.73 -8.61 -0.74
N ALA A 135 -0.47 -9.06 -0.80
CA ALA A 135 0.69 -8.20 -0.61
C ALA A 135 1.79 -8.51 -1.64
N THR A 136 2.76 -7.63 -1.74
CA THR A 136 3.85 -7.73 -2.72
C THR A 136 4.79 -8.91 -2.48
N ASN A 137 4.88 -9.40 -1.23
CA ASN A 137 5.64 -10.58 -0.84
C ASN A 137 5.21 -11.05 0.55
N GLU A 138 5.73 -12.22 0.98
CA GLU A 138 5.41 -12.83 2.28
C GLU A 138 5.75 -11.95 3.49
N GLU A 139 6.88 -11.23 3.45
CA GLU A 139 7.27 -10.33 4.55
C GLU A 139 6.27 -9.18 4.71
N LYS A 140 5.85 -8.59 3.59
CA LYS A 140 4.87 -7.52 3.57
C LYS A 140 3.47 -8.03 3.95
N LEU A 141 3.13 -9.26 3.55
CA LEU A 141 1.91 -9.91 3.96
C LEU A 141 1.84 -10.07 5.49
N LYS A 142 2.92 -10.57 6.13
CA LYS A 142 3.02 -10.66 7.59
C LYS A 142 2.84 -9.31 8.27
N LYS A 143 3.45 -8.24 7.72
CA LYS A 143 3.25 -6.87 8.24
C LYS A 143 1.80 -6.41 8.12
N ALA A 144 1.14 -6.68 7.00
CA ALA A 144 -0.27 -6.34 6.81
C ALA A 144 -1.20 -7.10 7.77
N ILE A 145 -0.90 -8.37 8.04
CA ILE A 145 -1.63 -9.19 9.02
C ILE A 145 -1.49 -8.60 10.43
N GLU A 146 -0.27 -8.28 10.88
CA GLU A 146 -0.07 -7.65 12.20
C GLU A 146 -0.79 -6.30 12.29
N MET A 147 -0.74 -5.51 11.25
CA MET A 147 -1.48 -4.24 11.19
C MET A 147 -2.99 -4.45 11.26
N LEU A 148 -3.54 -5.45 10.56
CA LEU A 148 -4.96 -5.82 10.67
C LEU A 148 -5.31 -6.25 12.11
N LYS A 149 -4.46 -7.05 12.76
CA LYS A 149 -4.66 -7.47 14.15
C LYS A 149 -4.72 -6.28 15.10
N ASP A 150 -3.84 -5.29 14.92
CA ASP A 150 -3.83 -4.08 15.74
C ASP A 150 -5.11 -3.26 15.55
N ILE A 151 -5.53 -3.05 14.30
CA ILE A 151 -6.78 -2.36 13.96
C ILE A 151 -7.99 -3.09 14.56
N CYS A 152 -8.03 -4.42 14.44
CA CYS A 152 -9.11 -5.24 14.96
C CYS A 152 -9.15 -5.22 16.50
N ARG A 153 -7.99 -5.18 17.16
CA ARG A 153 -7.89 -5.04 18.61
C ARG A 153 -8.46 -3.70 19.10
N GLU A 154 -8.18 -2.60 18.38
CA GLU A 154 -8.77 -1.27 18.64
C GLU A 154 -10.31 -1.30 18.55
N LYS A 155 -10.86 -2.17 17.70
CA LYS A 155 -12.30 -2.28 17.39
C LYS A 155 -13.02 -3.44 18.11
N ASP A 156 -12.35 -4.10 19.04
CA ASP A 156 -12.85 -5.28 19.78
C ASP A 156 -13.28 -6.43 18.83
N ILE A 157 -12.49 -6.69 17.81
CA ILE A 157 -12.66 -7.76 16.83
C ILE A 157 -11.57 -8.80 17.03
N THR A 158 -11.96 -10.08 17.11
CA THR A 158 -11.03 -11.21 17.16
C THR A 158 -10.61 -11.60 15.75
N VAL A 159 -9.32 -11.80 15.54
CA VAL A 159 -8.72 -12.26 14.26
C VAL A 159 -8.24 -13.69 14.42
N ILE A 160 -8.63 -14.55 13.50
CA ILE A 160 -8.15 -15.94 13.38
C ILE A 160 -7.36 -16.07 12.07
N GLU A 161 -6.12 -16.48 12.22
CA GLU A 161 -5.23 -16.75 11.07
C GLU A 161 -5.46 -18.17 10.54
N PRO A 162 -5.19 -18.43 9.26
CA PRO A 162 -5.18 -19.77 8.72
C PRO A 162 -4.10 -20.62 9.42
N LEU A 163 -4.37 -21.91 9.58
CA LEU A 163 -3.36 -22.85 10.06
C LEU A 163 -2.29 -23.00 8.97
N GLU A 164 -1.02 -22.74 9.33
CA GLU A 164 0.09 -23.13 8.47
C GLU A 164 0.14 -24.68 8.46
N LEU A 165 -0.18 -25.28 7.31
CA LEU A 165 0.11 -26.70 7.08
C LEU A 165 1.64 -26.83 6.97
N GLN A 166 2.25 -27.42 7.99
CA GLN A 166 3.66 -27.81 7.99
C GLN A 166 3.94 -28.87 6.95
#